data_8e255d0a727a277b7cc5f312bbb07b2c
#
_entry.id   8e255d0a727a277b7cc5f312bbb07b2c
#
_cell.length_a   1.000
_cell.length_b   1.000
_cell.length_c   1.000
_cell.angle_alpha   90.00
_cell.angle_beta   90.00
_cell.angle_gamma   90.00
#
_symmetry.space_group_name_H-M   'P 1'
#
loop_
_entity.id
_entity.type
_entity.pdbx_description
1 polymer ?
#
loop_
_entity_poly.entity_id
_entity_poly.type
_entity_poly.pdbx_seq_one_letter_code
_entity_poly.pdbx_strand_id
1 'polypeptide(L)'
;STLCIAYSQYVQLDCELCAIMGLLHDYSVYKNNTSFNHAQLSSELARKMLEESLLFENEEIDIIVQAIKNHSTKNKVHDQYSELLKMCDVLETYYHDPDCIFDEYHQKYIEKASLLLNK
;
A
#
# COMPACT_ATOMS: atom_id res chain seq x y z
N SER A 1 -6.02 -5.61 1.32
CA SER A 1 -5.84 -5.74 -0.14
C SER A 1 -7.14 -5.59 -0.92
N THR A 2 -8.29 -5.85 -0.30
CA THR A 2 -9.58 -5.65 -0.95
C THR A 2 -9.74 -4.21 -1.44
N LEU A 3 -9.35 -3.21 -0.63
CA LEU A 3 -9.38 -1.82 -1.03
C LEU A 3 -8.44 -1.53 -2.19
N CYS A 4 -7.24 -2.12 -2.20
CA CYS A 4 -6.29 -1.94 -3.29
C CYS A 4 -6.86 -2.49 -4.61
N ILE A 5 -7.51 -3.65 -4.58
CA ILE A 5 -8.14 -4.23 -5.76
C ILE A 5 -9.26 -3.31 -6.26
N ALA A 6 -10.15 -2.86 -5.36
CA ALA A 6 -11.27 -2.01 -5.74
C ALA A 6 -10.81 -0.70 -6.36
N TYR A 7 -9.85 -0.01 -5.73
CA TYR A 7 -9.38 1.27 -6.24
C TYR A 7 -8.49 1.15 -7.47
N SER A 8 -7.82 0.00 -7.66
CA SER A 8 -7.00 -0.22 -8.87
C SER A 8 -7.83 -0.11 -10.15
N GLN A 9 -9.09 -0.50 -10.10
CA GLN A 9 -10.00 -0.43 -11.24
C GLN A 9 -10.35 1.02 -11.60
N TYR A 10 -10.46 1.91 -10.60
CA TYR A 10 -10.75 3.31 -10.84
C TYR A 10 -9.57 4.07 -11.44
N VAL A 11 -8.35 3.65 -11.17
CA VAL A 11 -7.13 4.32 -11.64
C VAL A 11 -6.39 3.52 -12.72
N GLN A 12 -6.96 2.41 -13.16
CA GLN A 12 -6.44 1.56 -14.24
C GLN A 12 -5.03 1.02 -14.00
N LEU A 13 -4.74 0.66 -12.74
CA LEU A 13 -3.51 -0.04 -12.38
C LEU A 13 -3.75 -1.54 -12.40
N ASP A 14 -2.65 -2.31 -12.42
CA ASP A 14 -2.72 -3.77 -12.44
C ASP A 14 -3.30 -4.30 -11.12
N CYS A 15 -4.48 -4.93 -11.20
CA CYS A 15 -5.20 -5.46 -10.05
C CYS A 15 -4.39 -6.48 -9.24
N GLU A 16 -3.67 -7.36 -9.94
CA GLU A 16 -2.88 -8.40 -9.28
C GLU A 16 -1.74 -7.82 -8.47
N LEU A 17 -1.00 -6.87 -9.05
CA LEU A 17 0.08 -6.19 -8.33
C LEU A 17 -0.47 -5.41 -7.14
N CYS A 18 -1.60 -4.74 -7.31
CA CYS A 18 -2.25 -4.01 -6.22
C CYS A 18 -2.70 -4.93 -5.09
N ALA A 19 -3.23 -6.10 -5.42
CA ALA A 19 -3.65 -7.08 -4.41
C ALA A 19 -2.45 -7.56 -3.59
N ILE A 20 -1.34 -7.85 -4.26
CA ILE A 20 -0.15 -8.39 -3.60
C ILE A 20 0.52 -7.33 -2.72
N MET A 21 0.69 -6.10 -3.21
CA MET A 21 1.28 -5.05 -2.39
C MET A 21 0.41 -4.72 -1.17
N GLY A 22 -0.92 -4.73 -1.33
CA GLY A 22 -1.84 -4.53 -0.22
C GLY A 22 -1.76 -5.63 0.81
N LEU A 23 -1.60 -6.88 0.35
CA LEU A 23 -1.46 -8.03 1.25
C LEU A 23 -0.14 -8.00 2.03
N LEU A 24 0.94 -7.59 1.41
CA LEU A 24 2.29 -7.69 1.97
C LEU A 24 2.80 -6.43 2.66
N HIS A 25 2.11 -5.29 2.54
CA HIS A 25 2.66 -4.00 2.99
C HIS A 25 2.97 -3.94 4.50
N ASP A 26 2.27 -4.70 5.33
CA ASP A 26 2.51 -4.78 6.78
C ASP A 26 3.05 -6.14 7.21
N TYR A 27 3.64 -6.89 6.29
CA TYR A 27 4.06 -8.27 6.57
C TYR A 27 5.03 -8.37 7.74
N SER A 28 5.95 -7.42 7.91
CA SER A 28 6.91 -7.43 9.01
C SER A 28 6.24 -7.30 10.38
N VAL A 29 5.09 -6.60 10.46
CA VAL A 29 4.32 -6.46 11.70
C VAL A 29 3.82 -7.82 12.16
N TYR A 30 3.30 -8.62 11.23
CA TYR A 30 2.79 -9.95 11.55
C TYR A 30 3.89 -10.95 11.83
N LYS A 31 4.98 -10.91 11.05
CA LYS A 31 6.07 -11.87 11.18
C LYS A 31 6.94 -11.61 12.41
N ASN A 32 7.27 -10.34 12.68
CA ASN A 32 8.21 -9.94 13.72
C ASN A 32 7.55 -9.34 14.96
N ASN A 33 6.23 -9.24 14.94
CA ASN A 33 5.42 -8.67 16.04
C ASN A 33 5.90 -7.27 16.45
N THR A 34 6.29 -6.45 15.46
CA THR A 34 6.74 -5.08 15.69
C THR A 34 6.33 -4.19 14.54
N SER A 35 5.98 -2.94 14.84
CA SER A 35 5.71 -1.92 13.83
C SER A 35 6.93 -1.03 13.55
N PHE A 36 8.03 -1.22 14.25
CA PHE A 36 9.25 -0.44 14.05
C PHE A 36 9.79 -0.66 12.63
N ASN A 37 9.96 0.46 11.91
CA ASN A 37 10.51 0.44 10.54
C ASN A 37 9.79 -0.56 9.62
N HIS A 38 8.47 -0.72 9.79
CA HIS A 38 7.70 -1.78 9.14
C HIS A 38 7.69 -1.70 7.60
N ALA A 39 7.70 -0.50 7.04
CA ALA A 39 7.69 -0.33 5.59
C ALA A 39 8.97 -0.88 4.95
N GLN A 40 10.13 -0.54 5.51
CA GLN A 40 11.41 -1.03 5.02
C GLN A 40 11.53 -2.55 5.19
N LEU A 41 11.20 -3.05 6.37
CA LEU A 41 11.28 -4.49 6.68
C LEU A 41 10.30 -5.29 5.81
N SER A 42 9.07 -4.81 5.65
CA SER A 42 8.07 -5.49 4.81
C SER A 42 8.50 -5.50 3.35
N SER A 43 9.12 -4.42 2.86
CA SER A 43 9.60 -4.37 1.47
C SER A 43 10.70 -5.39 1.22
N GLU A 44 11.62 -5.56 2.17
CA GLU A 44 12.70 -6.55 2.06
C GLU A 44 12.16 -7.98 2.10
N LEU A 45 11.23 -8.25 3.03
CA LEU A 45 10.60 -9.58 3.13
C LEU A 45 9.77 -9.90 1.90
N ALA A 46 9.05 -8.91 1.36
CA ALA A 46 8.27 -9.08 0.14
C ALA A 46 9.15 -9.41 -1.05
N ARG A 47 10.28 -8.70 -1.22
CA ARG A 47 11.21 -8.97 -2.32
C ARG A 47 11.71 -10.42 -2.27
N LYS A 48 12.13 -10.87 -1.11
CA LYS A 48 12.62 -12.23 -0.93
C LYS A 48 11.53 -13.25 -1.28
N MET A 49 10.33 -13.05 -0.78
CA MET A 49 9.20 -13.94 -1.03
C MET A 49 8.84 -13.99 -2.52
N LEU A 50 8.78 -12.84 -3.18
CA LEU A 50 8.39 -12.75 -4.59
C LEU A 50 9.47 -13.35 -5.50
N GLU A 51 10.75 -13.11 -5.21
CA GLU A 51 11.86 -13.70 -5.97
C GLU A 51 11.88 -15.23 -5.83
N GLU A 52 11.67 -15.74 -4.63
CA GLU A 52 11.66 -17.17 -4.37
C GLU A 52 10.47 -17.88 -5.02
N SER A 53 9.35 -17.17 -5.20
CA SER A 53 8.15 -17.75 -5.80
C SER A 53 8.32 -18.10 -7.29
N LEU A 54 9.19 -17.38 -8.00
CA LEU A 54 9.43 -17.51 -9.45
C LEU A 54 8.18 -17.21 -10.29
N LEU A 55 7.19 -16.52 -9.72
CA LEU A 55 5.92 -16.20 -10.39
C LEU A 55 5.88 -14.79 -11.00
N PHE A 56 6.82 -13.93 -10.61
CA PHE A 56 6.81 -12.52 -11.01
C PHE A 56 8.11 -12.15 -11.71
N GLU A 57 7.98 -11.25 -12.68
CA GLU A 57 9.14 -10.67 -13.34
C GLU A 57 9.78 -9.60 -12.45
N ASN A 58 11.06 -9.30 -12.70
CA ASN A 58 11.81 -8.32 -11.89
C ASN A 58 11.14 -6.96 -11.87
N GLU A 59 10.55 -6.52 -12.98
CA GLU A 59 9.85 -5.23 -13.07
C GLU A 59 8.63 -5.21 -12.16
N GLU A 60 7.89 -6.31 -12.12
CA GLU A 60 6.71 -6.46 -11.27
C GLU A 60 7.09 -6.44 -9.79
N ILE A 61 8.17 -7.15 -9.44
CA ILE A 61 8.69 -7.18 -8.07
C ILE A 61 9.12 -5.78 -7.65
N ASP A 62 9.80 -5.04 -8.52
CA ASP A 62 10.23 -3.68 -8.22
C ASP A 62 9.04 -2.75 -7.94
N ILE A 63 7.97 -2.86 -8.72
CA ILE A 63 6.76 -2.06 -8.50
C ILE A 63 6.17 -2.34 -7.12
N ILE A 64 6.00 -3.61 -6.78
CA ILE A 64 5.43 -4.02 -5.50
C ILE A 64 6.31 -3.56 -4.34
N VAL A 65 7.60 -3.82 -4.42
CA VAL A 65 8.56 -3.52 -3.35
C VAL A 65 8.67 -2.01 -3.12
N GLN A 66 8.71 -1.21 -4.19
CA GLN A 66 8.76 0.25 -4.05
C GLN A 66 7.49 0.81 -3.42
N ALA A 67 6.32 0.28 -3.79
CA ALA A 67 5.07 0.71 -3.19
C ALA A 67 5.05 0.42 -1.69
N ILE A 68 5.48 -0.77 -1.30
CA ILE A 68 5.54 -1.15 0.12
C ILE A 68 6.52 -0.25 0.88
N LYS A 69 7.70 -0.02 0.31
CA LYS A 69 8.71 0.82 0.94
C LYS A 69 8.22 2.26 1.14
N ASN A 70 7.50 2.79 0.17
CA ASN A 70 7.05 4.18 0.17
C ASN A 70 5.76 4.43 0.95
N HIS A 71 4.99 3.37 1.28
CA HIS A 71 3.62 3.56 1.75
C HIS A 71 3.50 4.32 3.08
N SER A 72 4.50 4.29 3.93
CA SER A 72 4.46 5.01 5.20
C SER A 72 4.91 6.48 5.08
N THR A 73 5.46 6.89 3.94
CA THR A 73 5.92 8.26 3.70
C THR A 73 4.79 9.07 3.05
N LYS A 74 3.87 9.58 3.87
CA LYS A 74 2.66 10.27 3.39
C LYS A 74 2.93 11.73 2.95
N ASN A 75 4.04 12.32 3.37
CA ASN A 75 4.37 13.72 3.09
C ASN A 75 5.12 13.93 1.78
N LYS A 76 5.33 12.88 1.00
CA LYS A 76 5.95 12.93 -0.32
C LYS A 76 5.04 12.26 -1.33
N VAL A 77 5.15 12.65 -2.59
CA VAL A 77 4.42 12.04 -3.70
C VAL A 77 5.35 11.09 -4.44
N HIS A 78 4.91 9.86 -4.63
CA HIS A 78 5.65 8.82 -5.33
C HIS A 78 4.87 8.36 -6.57
N ASP A 79 5.21 7.19 -7.10
CA ASP A 79 4.55 6.62 -8.26
C ASP A 79 3.09 6.24 -7.98
N GLN A 80 2.34 5.93 -9.03
CA GLN A 80 0.90 5.64 -8.94
C GLN A 80 0.59 4.46 -8.02
N TYR A 81 1.39 3.39 -8.07
CA TYR A 81 1.17 2.23 -7.20
C TYR A 81 1.42 2.56 -5.73
N SER A 82 2.49 3.30 -5.45
CA SER A 82 2.78 3.75 -4.08
C SER A 82 1.66 4.64 -3.55
N GLU A 83 1.16 5.57 -4.37
CA GLU A 83 0.09 6.48 -3.98
C GLU A 83 -1.22 5.73 -3.72
N LEU A 84 -1.53 4.71 -4.53
CA LEU A 84 -2.71 3.88 -4.30
C LEU A 84 -2.59 3.13 -2.97
N LEU A 85 -1.44 2.55 -2.69
CA LEU A 85 -1.22 1.81 -1.44
C LEU A 85 -1.33 2.73 -0.22
N LYS A 86 -0.78 3.95 -0.30
CA LYS A 86 -0.91 4.95 0.78
C LYS A 86 -2.38 5.27 1.06
N MET A 87 -3.15 5.47 0.01
CA MET A 87 -4.58 5.77 0.13
C MET A 87 -5.31 4.62 0.81
N CYS A 88 -5.06 3.39 0.40
CA CYS A 88 -5.69 2.20 0.97
C CYS A 88 -5.30 2.01 2.43
N ASP A 89 -4.03 2.25 2.77
CA ASP A 89 -3.53 2.16 4.14
C ASP A 89 -4.23 3.17 5.06
N VAL A 90 -4.39 4.41 4.60
CA VAL A 90 -5.09 5.45 5.35
C VAL A 90 -6.57 5.08 5.54
N LEU A 91 -7.23 4.58 4.49
CA LEU A 91 -8.63 4.18 4.57
C LEU A 91 -8.84 3.01 5.53
N GLU A 92 -7.95 2.03 5.54
CA GLU A 92 -8.04 0.92 6.49
C GLU A 92 -7.96 1.42 7.92
N THR A 93 -7.04 2.35 8.20
CA THR A 93 -6.93 2.97 9.52
C THR A 93 -8.22 3.70 9.89
N TYR A 94 -8.80 4.45 8.97
CA TYR A 94 -10.05 5.17 9.18
C TYR A 94 -11.22 4.23 9.49
N TYR A 95 -11.34 3.12 8.75
CA TYR A 95 -12.42 2.17 8.96
C TYR A 95 -12.29 1.41 10.29
N HIS A 96 -11.07 1.16 10.74
CA HIS A 96 -10.85 0.48 12.04
C HIS A 96 -11.00 1.44 13.21
N ASP A 97 -10.68 2.72 13.03
CA ASP A 97 -10.78 3.74 14.07
C ASP A 97 -11.26 5.07 13.46
N PRO A 98 -12.59 5.22 13.25
CA PRO A 98 -13.14 6.45 12.66
C PRO A 98 -12.88 7.72 13.48
N ASP A 99 -12.56 7.58 14.77
CA ASP A 99 -12.26 8.70 15.64
C ASP A 99 -10.78 9.07 15.65
N CYS A 100 -9.96 8.36 14.88
CA CYS A 100 -8.54 8.64 14.74
C CYS A 100 -8.34 10.05 14.15
N ILE A 101 -7.42 10.81 14.75
CA ILE A 101 -7.08 12.16 14.26
C ILE A 101 -5.95 12.00 13.24
N PHE A 102 -6.23 12.43 12.01
CA PHE A 102 -5.25 12.40 10.93
C PHE A 102 -4.59 13.76 10.75
N ASP A 103 -3.32 13.76 10.37
CA ASP A 103 -2.64 14.98 9.95
C ASP A 103 -3.12 15.41 8.56
N GLU A 104 -2.60 16.53 8.05
CA GLU A 104 -3.01 17.05 6.75
C GLU A 104 -2.67 16.12 5.59
N TYR A 105 -1.58 15.36 5.69
CA TYR A 105 -1.16 14.44 4.64
C TYR A 105 -2.09 13.22 4.56
N HIS A 106 -2.45 12.64 5.70
CA HIS A 106 -3.39 11.53 5.75
C HIS A 106 -4.77 11.96 5.26
N GLN A 107 -5.21 13.16 5.66
CA GLN A 107 -6.52 13.69 5.28
C GLN A 107 -6.67 13.84 3.76
N LYS A 108 -5.59 14.21 3.07
CA LYS A 108 -5.59 14.33 1.61
C LYS A 108 -5.92 13.00 0.92
N TYR A 109 -5.45 11.89 1.47
CA TYR A 109 -5.72 10.56 0.90
C TYR A 109 -7.18 10.16 1.08
N ILE A 110 -7.80 10.53 2.19
CA ILE A 110 -9.24 10.30 2.42
C ILE A 110 -10.06 11.10 1.40
N GLU A 111 -9.72 12.36 1.18
CA GLU A 111 -10.40 13.21 0.21
C GLU A 111 -10.24 12.67 -1.22
N LYS A 112 -9.05 12.21 -1.58
CA LYS A 112 -8.77 11.61 -2.89
C LYS A 112 -9.61 10.36 -3.11
N ALA A 113 -9.73 9.51 -2.11
CA ALA A 113 -10.57 8.31 -2.19
C ALA A 113 -12.02 8.65 -2.40
N SER A 114 -12.55 9.65 -1.70
CA SER A 114 -13.93 10.11 -1.85
C SER A 114 -14.19 10.62 -3.27
N LEU A 115 -13.25 11.37 -3.84
CA LEU A 115 -13.37 11.87 -5.21
C LEU A 115 -13.42 10.74 -6.23
N LEU A 116 -12.63 9.69 -6.04
CA LEU A 116 -12.64 8.53 -6.94
C LEU A 116 -13.97 7.80 -6.89
N LEU A 117 -14.58 7.67 -5.72
CA LEU A 117 -15.87 7.00 -5.57
C LEU A 117 -17.02 7.78 -6.18
N ASN A 118 -16.88 9.10 -6.31
CA ASN A 118 -17.93 9.96 -6.86
C ASN A 118 -17.86 10.11 -8.39
N LYS A 119 -16.94 9.41 -9.03
CA LYS A 119 -16.88 9.35 -10.49
C LYS A 119 -17.76 8.21 -10.98
#